data_8a3a2e9ee91590eaaf7f1f4d2cc66dca
#
_entry.id   8a3a2e9ee91590eaaf7f1f4d2cc66dca
#
_cell.length_a   1.000
_cell.length_b   1.000
_cell.length_c   1.000
_cell.angle_alpha   90.00
_cell.angle_beta   90.00
_cell.angle_gamma   90.00
#
_symmetry.space_group_name_H-M   'P 1'
#
loop_
_entity.id
_entity.type
_entity.pdbx_description
1 polymer ?
#
loop_
_entity_poly.entity_id
_entity_poly.type
_entity_poly.pdbx_seq_one_letter_code
_entity_poly.pdbx_strand_id
1 'polypeptide(L)' 'MTKVQIMSVVGSAVPAQLRERGMLACWYLMQNGEPVSGPLLSLPAAQALSQQMATRTLNS' A
#
# COMPACT_ATOMS: atom_id res chain seq x y z
N MET A 1 18.36 3.95 7.00
CA MET A 1 17.20 4.70 6.54
C MET A 1 16.13 3.77 6.06
N THR A 2 14.92 3.98 6.57
CA THR A 2 13.80 3.14 6.19
C THR A 2 13.18 3.62 4.90
N LYS A 3 12.90 2.67 4.04
CA LYS A 3 12.32 2.96 2.75
C LYS A 3 10.93 2.34 2.69
N VAL A 4 9.95 3.12 2.27
CA VAL A 4 8.61 2.59 2.06
C VAL A 4 8.55 1.96 0.68
N GLN A 5 8.08 0.70 0.64
CA GLN A 5 7.94 -0.05 -0.59
C GLN A 5 6.46 -0.30 -0.86
N ILE A 6 6.13 -0.44 -2.14
CA ILE A 6 4.75 -0.74 -2.55
C ILE A 6 4.67 -2.22 -2.87
N MET A 7 3.74 -2.93 -2.23
CA MET A 7 3.49 -4.34 -2.48
C MET A 7 2.14 -4.49 -3.16
N SER A 8 2.12 -5.18 -4.29
CA SER A 8 0.87 -5.50 -4.97
C SER A 8 0.37 -6.86 -4.52
N VAL A 9 -0.95 -6.98 -4.37
CA VAL A 9 -1.62 -8.19 -3.91
C VAL A 9 -2.74 -8.49 -4.89
N VAL A 10 -2.85 -9.75 -5.32
CA VAL A 10 -3.85 -10.13 -6.31
C VAL A 10 -4.59 -11.39 -5.88
N GLY A 11 -5.75 -11.60 -6.47
CA GLY A 11 -6.52 -12.83 -6.32
C GLY A 11 -6.98 -13.05 -4.89
N SER A 12 -6.79 -14.27 -4.39
CA SER A 12 -7.29 -14.66 -3.07
C SER A 12 -6.60 -13.94 -1.93
N ALA A 13 -5.45 -13.30 -2.18
CA ALA A 13 -4.76 -12.52 -1.16
C ALA A 13 -5.41 -11.16 -0.95
N VAL A 14 -6.26 -10.70 -1.87
CA VAL A 14 -7.03 -9.48 -1.69
C VAL A 14 -8.06 -9.70 -0.58
N PRO A 15 -8.24 -8.75 0.37
CA PRO A 15 -9.24 -8.92 1.43
C PRO A 15 -10.63 -9.19 0.87
N ALA A 16 -11.38 -10.04 1.57
CA ALA A 16 -12.69 -10.48 1.10
C ALA A 16 -13.64 -9.31 0.82
N GLN A 17 -13.58 -8.27 1.65
CA GLN A 17 -14.44 -7.10 1.49
C GLN A 17 -14.21 -6.42 0.14
N LEU A 18 -12.95 -6.34 -0.29
CA LEU A 18 -12.62 -5.74 -1.56
C LEU A 18 -12.97 -6.65 -2.73
N ARG A 19 -12.80 -7.97 -2.55
CA ARG A 19 -13.20 -8.93 -3.58
C ARG A 19 -14.71 -8.89 -3.83
N GLU A 20 -15.47 -8.68 -2.78
CA GLU A 20 -16.93 -8.56 -2.90
C GLU A 20 -17.33 -7.35 -3.72
N ARG A 21 -16.50 -6.33 -3.77
CA ARG A 21 -16.71 -5.14 -4.58
C ARG A 21 -16.17 -5.29 -6.00
N GLY A 22 -15.65 -6.47 -6.34
CA GLY A 22 -15.09 -6.71 -7.66
C GLY A 22 -13.64 -6.36 -7.81
N MET A 23 -12.96 -6.05 -6.72
CA MET A 23 -11.54 -5.73 -6.76
C MET A 23 -10.71 -6.99 -6.89
N LEU A 24 -9.87 -7.06 -7.90
CA LEU A 24 -9.00 -8.20 -8.14
C LEU A 24 -7.56 -7.96 -7.71
N ALA A 25 -7.24 -6.74 -7.30
CA ALA A 25 -5.91 -6.36 -6.86
C ALA A 25 -6.00 -5.22 -5.89
N CYS A 26 -5.01 -5.12 -5.01
CA CYS A 26 -4.84 -3.97 -4.13
C CYS A 26 -3.36 -3.78 -3.83
N TRP A 27 -3.04 -2.67 -3.18
CA TRP A 27 -1.66 -2.32 -2.90
C TRP A 27 -1.51 -1.95 -1.43
N TYR A 28 -0.38 -2.35 -0.85
CA TYR A 28 -0.02 -2.00 0.52
C TYR A 28 1.31 -1.27 0.51
N LEU A 29 1.49 -0.36 1.46
CA LEU A 29 2.79 0.21 1.71
C LEU A 29 3.47 -0.62 2.79
N MET A 30 4.72 -0.95 2.54
CA MET A 30 5.51 -1.81 3.42
C MET A 30 6.73 -1.05 3.91
N GLN A 31 7.09 -1.26 5.16
CA GLN A 31 8.28 -0.69 5.76
C GLN A 31 8.86 -1.71 6.71
N ASN A 32 10.13 -2.05 6.51
CA ASN A 32 10.82 -3.06 7.33
C ASN A 32 10.09 -4.41 7.34
N GLY A 33 9.49 -4.77 6.20
CA GLY A 33 8.78 -6.05 6.10
C GLY A 33 7.39 -6.05 6.69
N GLU A 34 6.89 -4.91 7.15
CA GLU A 34 5.58 -4.80 7.76
C GLU A 34 4.69 -3.83 6.99
N PRO A 35 3.39 -4.13 6.89
CA PRO A 35 2.47 -3.19 6.26
C PRO A 35 2.26 -1.97 7.14
N VAL A 36 2.41 -0.79 6.56
CA VAL A 36 2.21 0.48 7.27
C VAL A 36 1.00 1.24 6.75
N SER A 37 0.26 0.64 5.83
CA SER A 37 -1.00 1.22 5.36
C SER A 37 -2.00 0.09 5.15
N GLY A 38 -3.27 0.46 5.12
CA GLY A 38 -4.32 -0.46 4.72
C GLY A 38 -4.32 -0.68 3.22
N PRO A 39 -5.22 -1.52 2.71
CA PRO A 39 -5.28 -1.79 1.29
C PRO A 39 -5.66 -0.52 0.51
N LEU A 40 -4.87 -0.22 -0.51
CA LEU A 40 -5.10 0.91 -1.39
C LEU A 40 -5.67 0.40 -2.71
N LEU A 41 -6.56 1.18 -3.30
CA LEU A 41 -7.37 0.71 -4.42
C LEU A 41 -6.73 0.93 -5.77
N SER A 42 -5.63 1.67 -5.83
CA SER A 42 -4.94 1.91 -7.09
C SER A 42 -3.46 2.13 -6.85
N LEU A 43 -2.65 1.86 -7.87
CA LEU A 43 -1.21 2.10 -7.79
C LEU A 43 -0.89 3.59 -7.64
N PRO A 44 -1.54 4.52 -8.38
CA PRO A 44 -1.28 5.94 -8.16
C PRO A 44 -1.56 6.38 -6.73
N ALA A 45 -2.60 5.83 -6.08
CA ALA A 45 -2.88 6.16 -4.70
C ALA A 45 -1.75 5.68 -3.78
N ALA A 46 -1.23 4.48 -4.03
CA ALA A 46 -0.11 3.95 -3.25
C ALA A 46 1.14 4.81 -3.44
N GLN A 47 1.41 5.23 -4.67
CA GLN A 47 2.57 6.06 -4.96
C GLN A 47 2.45 7.42 -4.26
N ALA A 48 1.28 8.03 -4.30
CA ALA A 48 1.07 9.32 -3.66
C ALA A 48 1.27 9.23 -2.15
N LEU A 49 0.71 8.18 -1.52
CA LEU A 49 0.85 8.02 -0.08
C LEU A 49 2.30 7.72 0.29
N SER A 50 2.98 6.91 -0.52
CA SER A 50 4.39 6.60 -0.31
C SER A 50 5.23 7.87 -0.30
N GLN A 51 4.96 8.79 -1.23
CA GLN A 51 5.68 10.06 -1.29
C GLN A 51 5.41 10.91 -0.07
N GLN A 52 4.15 10.95 0.39
CA GLN A 52 3.81 11.69 1.58
C GLN A 52 4.54 11.17 2.81
N MET A 53 4.62 9.85 2.93
CA MET A 53 5.30 9.25 4.07
C MET A 53 6.80 9.52 4.02
N ALA A 54 7.40 9.46 2.84
CA ALA A 54 8.81 9.77 2.67
C ALA A 54 9.10 11.23 3.03
N THR A 55 8.23 12.15 2.62
CA THR A 55 8.38 13.56 2.94
C THR A 55 8.31 13.80 4.44
N ARG A 56 7.36 13.14 5.11
CA ARG A 56 7.27 13.26 6.57
C ARG A 56 8.51 12.77 7.27
N THR A 57 9.05 11.64 6.78
CA THR A 57 10.25 11.06 7.36
C THR A 57 11.42 12.03 7.24
N LEU A 58 11.52 12.70 6.10
CA LEU A 58 12.60 13.66 5.87
C LEU A 58 12.47 14.91 6.74
N ASN A 59 11.25 15.26 7.13
CA ASN A 59 10.98 16.46 7.89
C ASN A 59 10.98 16.23 9.40
N SER A 60 11.08 15.00 9.83
CA SER A 60 11.05 14.68 11.26
C SER A 60 12.46 14.48 11.88
#